data_a3d2b0c91d4d2ebc09fde744c0c5444c
#
_entry.id   a3d2b0c91d4d2ebc09fde744c0c5444c
#
_cell.length_a   1.000
_cell.length_b   1.000
_cell.length_c   1.000
_cell.angle_alpha   90.00
_cell.angle_beta   90.00
_cell.angle_gamma   90.00
#
_symmetry.space_group_name_H-M   'P 1'
#
loop_
_entity.id
_entity.type
_entity.pdbx_description
1 polymer ?
#
loop_
_entity_poly.entity_id
_entity_poly.type
_entity_poly.pdbx_seq_one_letter_code
_entity_poly.pdbx_strand_id
1 'polypeptide(L)' 'MTVVVLNGERRELPAEATVAMVVDLAGAPEGGRGVAVALDGEVVPRGEWATTEVRDGQELEVLRAVQGGA' A
#
# COMPACT_ATOMS: atom_id res chain seq x y z
N MET A 1 3.98 -17.18 -2.63
CA MET A 1 3.83 -15.96 -3.44
C MET A 1 2.46 -15.37 -3.19
N THR A 2 2.41 -14.08 -3.02
CA THR A 2 1.17 -13.38 -2.73
C THR A 2 0.82 -12.51 -3.93
N VAL A 3 -0.41 -12.60 -4.41
CA VAL A 3 -0.87 -11.80 -5.52
C VAL A 3 -1.93 -10.85 -5.03
N VAL A 4 -1.71 -9.56 -5.25
CA VAL A 4 -2.65 -8.53 -4.83
C VAL A 4 -2.98 -7.63 -6.02
N VAL A 5 -4.01 -6.82 -5.84
CA VAL A 5 -4.35 -5.80 -6.82
C VAL A 5 -3.96 -4.46 -6.19
N LEU A 6 -3.00 -3.78 -6.81
CA LEU A 6 -2.49 -2.50 -6.32
C LEU A 6 -2.90 -1.42 -7.29
N ASN A 7 -3.77 -0.52 -6.83
CA ASN A 7 -4.28 0.55 -7.67
C ASN A 7 -4.80 0.04 -9.00
N GLY A 8 -5.53 -1.07 -8.96
CA GLY A 8 -6.12 -1.66 -10.13
C GLY A 8 -5.21 -2.57 -10.94
N GLU A 9 -3.96 -2.74 -10.52
CA GLU A 9 -3.00 -3.58 -11.23
C GLU A 9 -2.60 -4.79 -10.41
N ARG A 10 -2.57 -5.93 -11.06
CA ARG A 10 -2.14 -7.15 -10.40
C ARG A 10 -0.65 -7.10 -10.14
N ARG A 11 -0.26 -7.40 -8.89
CA ARG A 11 1.14 -7.43 -8.50
C ARG A 11 1.44 -8.70 -7.73
N GLU A 12 2.59 -9.29 -8.01
CA GLU A 12 3.06 -10.45 -7.27
C GLU A 12 4.08 -9.98 -6.23
N LEU A 13 3.88 -10.46 -5.02
CA LEU A 13 4.70 -10.05 -3.88
C LEU A 13 5.29 -11.27 -3.22
N PRO A 14 6.39 -11.11 -2.48
CA PRO A 14 6.91 -12.22 -1.69
C PRO A 14 5.89 -12.63 -0.63
N ALA A 15 6.00 -13.86 -0.16
CA ALA A 15 5.21 -14.30 0.97
C ALA A 15 5.51 -13.38 2.15
N GLU A 16 4.51 -13.14 2.98
CA GLU A 16 4.67 -12.31 4.18
C GLU A 16 4.92 -10.84 3.87
N ALA A 17 4.56 -10.39 2.68
CA ALA A 17 4.69 -8.99 2.35
C ALA A 17 3.77 -8.16 3.26
N THR A 18 4.20 -6.93 3.55
CA THR A 18 3.44 -6.02 4.39
C THR A 18 2.96 -4.83 3.59
N VAL A 19 2.05 -4.07 4.18
CA VAL A 19 1.57 -2.83 3.57
C VAL A 19 2.74 -1.88 3.32
N ALA A 20 3.71 -1.82 4.24
CA ALA A 20 4.87 -0.97 4.05
C ALA A 20 5.63 -1.32 2.77
N MET A 21 5.77 -2.60 2.49
CA MET A 21 6.43 -3.04 1.26
C MET A 21 5.65 -2.60 0.03
N VAL A 22 4.33 -2.68 0.09
CA VAL A 22 3.49 -2.27 -1.04
C VAL A 22 3.62 -0.77 -1.27
N VAL A 23 3.68 0.01 -0.20
CA VAL A 23 3.85 1.46 -0.32
C VAL A 23 5.17 1.79 -1.03
N ASP A 24 6.23 1.07 -0.69
CA ASP A 24 7.51 1.24 -1.38
C ASP A 24 7.40 0.90 -2.85
N LEU A 25 6.74 -0.20 -3.18
CA LEU A 25 6.57 -0.60 -4.56
C LEU A 25 5.76 0.40 -5.36
N ALA A 26 4.86 1.11 -4.71
CA ALA A 26 4.05 2.10 -5.38
C ALA A 26 4.81 3.39 -5.64
N GLY A 27 6.07 3.46 -5.22
CA GLY A 27 6.89 4.63 -5.49
C GLY A 27 6.62 5.78 -4.54
N ALA A 28 6.12 5.50 -3.36
CA ALA A 28 5.82 6.55 -2.41
C ALA A 28 7.11 7.22 -1.93
N PRO A 29 7.02 8.49 -1.54
CA PRO A 29 8.18 9.17 -0.99
C PRO A 29 8.68 8.48 0.26
N GLU A 30 9.94 8.72 0.57
CA GLU A 30 10.56 8.17 1.75
C GLU A 30 9.72 8.46 2.98
N GLY A 31 9.51 7.44 3.80
CA GLY A 31 8.70 7.58 4.99
C GLY A 31 7.21 7.60 4.73
N GLY A 32 6.78 7.50 3.49
CA GLY A 32 5.36 7.46 3.16
C GLY A 32 4.63 8.77 3.41
N ARG A 33 5.31 9.88 3.36
CA ARG A 33 4.70 11.17 3.62
C ARG A 33 3.64 11.49 2.59
N GLY A 34 2.49 11.97 3.07
CA GLY A 34 1.41 12.36 2.19
C GLY A 34 0.76 11.20 1.46
N VAL A 35 0.91 10.00 2.00
CA VAL A 35 0.35 8.81 1.38
C VAL A 35 -0.69 8.20 2.31
N ALA A 36 -1.81 7.81 1.73
CA ALA A 36 -2.84 7.06 2.43
C ALA A 36 -2.98 5.71 1.78
N VAL A 37 -3.22 4.69 2.58
CA VAL A 37 -3.37 3.32 2.09
C VAL A 37 -4.70 2.77 2.55
N ALA A 38 -5.42 2.14 1.64
CA ALA A 38 -6.61 1.38 1.97
C ALA A 38 -6.38 -0.06 1.58
N LEU A 39 -6.74 -0.96 2.46
CA LEU A 39 -6.64 -2.40 2.24
C LEU A 39 -8.06 -2.94 2.28
N ASP A 40 -8.52 -3.49 1.14
CA ASP A 40 -9.89 -3.97 0.99
C ASP A 40 -10.90 -2.93 1.47
N GLY A 41 -10.63 -1.67 1.15
CA GLY A 41 -11.55 -0.58 1.48
C GLY A 41 -11.37 0.03 2.86
N GLU A 42 -10.44 -0.48 3.65
CA GLU A 42 -10.22 0.05 4.99
C GLU A 42 -8.89 0.78 5.07
N VAL A 43 -8.90 1.98 5.63
CA VAL A 43 -7.68 2.75 5.77
C VAL A 43 -6.75 2.08 6.77
N VAL A 44 -5.48 1.94 6.39
CA VAL A 44 -4.46 1.38 7.27
C VAL A 44 -3.62 2.55 7.78
N PRO A 45 -3.64 2.81 9.09
CA PRO A 45 -2.84 3.90 9.64
C PRO A 45 -1.36 3.68 9.38
N ARG A 46 -0.65 4.76 9.15
CA ARG A 46 0.75 4.69 8.81
C ARG A 46 1.56 3.88 9.82
N GLY A 47 1.26 4.03 11.09
CA GLY A 47 1.98 3.30 12.13
C GLY A 47 1.77 1.80 12.10
N GLU A 48 0.82 1.32 11.30
CA GLU A 48 0.54 -0.10 11.20
C GLU A 48 1.00 -0.72 9.88
N TRP A 49 1.56 0.08 8.98
CA TRP A 49 1.96 -0.45 7.69
C TRP A 49 2.98 -1.59 7.80
N ALA A 50 3.93 -1.43 8.68
CA ALA A 50 5.01 -2.41 8.79
C ALA A 50 4.56 -3.71 9.44
N THR A 51 3.44 -3.70 10.15
CA THR A 51 2.96 -4.87 10.87
C THR A 51 1.70 -5.46 10.25
N THR A 52 1.17 -4.85 9.19
CA THR A 52 -0.03 -5.36 8.53
C THR A 52 0.39 -6.16 7.32
N GLU A 53 0.20 -7.48 7.37
CA GLU A 53 0.50 -8.34 6.24
C GLU A 53 -0.60 -8.25 5.20
N VAL A 54 -0.21 -8.32 3.94
CA VAL A 54 -1.18 -8.41 2.86
C VAL A 54 -1.33 -9.86 2.45
N ARG A 55 -2.51 -10.22 2.00
CA ARG A 55 -2.83 -11.59 1.66
C ARG A 55 -3.25 -11.70 0.21
N ASP A 56 -3.14 -12.92 -0.28
CA ASP A 56 -3.49 -13.22 -1.65
C ASP A 56 -4.92 -12.77 -1.93
N GLY A 57 -5.11 -12.06 -3.02
CA GLY A 57 -6.43 -11.62 -3.45
C GLY A 57 -6.88 -10.28 -2.90
N GLN A 58 -6.11 -9.67 -2.04
CA GLN A 58 -6.53 -8.39 -1.46
C GLN A 58 -6.29 -7.23 -2.42
N GLU A 59 -7.09 -6.20 -2.24
CA GLU A 59 -6.96 -4.97 -3.02
C GLU A 59 -6.37 -3.88 -2.16
N LEU A 60 -5.36 -3.21 -2.71
CA LEU A 60 -4.73 -2.08 -2.04
C LEU A 60 -4.86 -0.85 -2.91
N GLU A 61 -5.16 0.26 -2.25
CA GLU A 61 -5.12 1.56 -2.89
C GLU A 61 -4.11 2.41 -2.17
N VAL A 62 -3.15 2.93 -2.92
CA VAL A 62 -2.13 3.82 -2.36
C VAL A 62 -2.34 5.17 -3.03
N LEU A 63 -2.76 6.13 -2.23
CA LEU A 63 -3.10 7.45 -2.75
C LEU A 63 -2.11 8.47 -2.20
N ARG A 64 -1.65 9.35 -3.06
CA ARG A 64 -0.78 10.42 -2.64
C ARG A 64 -1.58 11.68 -2.43
N ALA A 65 -1.29 12.37 -1.35
CA ALA A 65 -1.87 13.68 -1.17
C ALA A 65 -1.31 14.60 -2.25
N VAL A 66 -2.19 15.31 -2.91
CA VAL A 66 -1.76 16.26 -3.93
C VAL A 66 -1.37 17.54 -3.24
N GLN A 67 -0.11 17.89 -3.34
CA GLN A 67 0.37 19.12 -2.75
C GLN A 67 0.10 20.32 -3.64
N GLY A 68 -0.29 20.03 -4.83
CA GLY A 68 -0.36 21.07 -5.81
C GLY A 68 -1.37 22.12 -5.56
N GLY A 69 -2.25 21.87 -4.65
CA GLY A 69 -3.23 22.88 -4.32
C GLY A 69 -2.59 24.17 -3.92
N ALA A 70 -1.41 24.05 -3.58
CA ALA A 70 -0.68 25.26 -3.25
C ALA A 70 -0.73 26.20 -4.44
#